data_f6086920b807190721825fff79797efc
#
_entry.id   f6086920b807190721825fff79797efc
#
_cell.length_a   1.000
_cell.length_b   1.000
_cell.length_c   1.000
_cell.angle_alpha   90.00
_cell.angle_beta   90.00
_cell.angle_gamma   90.00
#
_symmetry.space_group_name_H-M   'P 1'
#
loop_
_entity.id
_entity.type
_entity.pdbx_description
1 polymer ?
#
loop_
_entity_poly.entity_id
_entity_poly.type
_entity_poly.pdbx_seq_one_letter_code
_entity_poly.pdbx_strand_id
1 'polypeptide(L)'
;MHPRPLIRLAALLFVALPFATPCAADASAPPGRTIAYVITNMSWALQATPEAKECPQGINDGNREQFKKLFPDTGATRSLTDTQLRREIDGFHPTTSPDLFPFSEGQGPVAPGLDLDGIAGPEDFRGPSGETGIDNQMQRAIGCIANYRGPDGPIRFFEDEMVLRENYNRIIVELSGVDSLVDDPEVRVRISRGRDKVLVDAGGLKALPGGTQRMDLRWGANYLREAKGRIAGGVLVTEPVDLLYPWDVFYFPSDQYMFGARLRLALTPTEAKGLIAGYADIETWYLHMVKNWSTHHQSYGRSSAPSIYKAMRRLADAQPDPQTGAKRAISGALEVKFTQVRLIPPDPAALADAFARRYTGVPYRGTPAPRSAREESDIATGDAAAQGGLVSR
;
A
#
# COMPACT_ATOMS: atom_id res chain seq x y z
N MET A 1 -23.86 13.53 88.01
CA MET A 1 -23.24 14.43 87.03
C MET A 1 -23.00 13.61 85.76
N HIS A 2 -23.86 13.74 84.80
CA HIS A 2 -23.74 13.10 83.49
C HIS A 2 -23.44 14.17 82.44
N PRO A 3 -22.46 14.00 81.56
CA PRO A 3 -22.27 14.87 80.42
C PRO A 3 -23.09 14.38 79.19
N ARG A 4 -23.76 15.29 78.57
CA ARG A 4 -24.55 15.16 77.32
C ARG A 4 -23.63 14.95 76.11
N PRO A 5 -24.00 14.13 75.11
CA PRO A 5 -23.25 14.08 73.87
C PRO A 5 -23.68 15.19 72.89
N LEU A 6 -22.67 15.82 72.29
CA LEU A 6 -22.79 16.80 71.19
C LEU A 6 -23.02 16.05 69.88
N ILE A 7 -24.14 16.28 69.25
CA ILE A 7 -24.47 15.84 67.88
C ILE A 7 -23.78 16.81 66.92
N ARG A 8 -22.82 16.32 66.15
CA ARG A 8 -22.23 17.05 65.04
C ARG A 8 -23.07 16.79 63.77
N LEU A 9 -23.69 17.85 63.25
CA LEU A 9 -24.34 17.87 61.95
C LEU A 9 -23.27 17.89 60.84
N ALA A 10 -23.20 16.83 60.04
CA ALA A 10 -22.37 16.81 58.83
C ALA A 10 -23.17 17.39 57.68
N ALA A 11 -22.74 18.54 57.17
CA ALA A 11 -23.28 19.13 55.96
C ALA A 11 -22.69 18.41 54.73
N LEU A 12 -23.53 17.71 54.00
CA LEU A 12 -23.19 17.13 52.69
C LEU A 12 -23.19 18.25 51.65
N LEU A 13 -22.00 18.64 51.18
CA LEU A 13 -21.84 19.45 49.99
C LEU A 13 -22.06 18.58 48.75
N PHE A 14 -23.17 18.77 48.07
CA PHE A 14 -23.37 18.27 46.71
C PHE A 14 -22.56 19.12 45.73
N VAL A 15 -21.44 18.60 45.28
CA VAL A 15 -20.71 19.17 44.15
C VAL A 15 -21.43 18.74 42.86
N ALA A 16 -22.16 19.61 42.23
CA ALA A 16 -22.72 19.42 40.89
C ALA A 16 -21.56 19.48 39.86
N LEU A 17 -21.17 18.31 39.35
CA LEU A 17 -20.31 18.20 38.16
C LEU A 17 -21.07 18.70 36.93
N PRO A 18 -20.53 19.65 36.17
CA PRO A 18 -21.13 20.01 34.90
C PRO A 18 -21.01 18.83 33.94
N PHE A 19 -22.15 18.33 33.47
CA PHE A 19 -22.19 17.44 32.33
C PHE A 19 -21.64 18.19 31.11
N ALA A 20 -20.44 17.82 30.67
CA ALA A 20 -19.92 18.23 29.38
C ALA A 20 -20.82 17.64 28.30
N THR A 21 -21.61 18.44 27.67
CA THR A 21 -22.31 18.11 26.43
C THR A 21 -21.26 17.70 25.41
N PRO A 22 -21.41 16.51 24.76
CA PRO A 22 -20.52 16.20 23.66
C PRO A 22 -20.71 17.25 22.58
N CYS A 23 -19.65 17.96 22.27
CA CYS A 23 -19.57 18.85 21.13
C CYS A 23 -19.82 17.96 19.90
N ALA A 24 -21.01 18.04 19.32
CA ALA A 24 -21.27 17.47 18.03
C ALA A 24 -20.32 18.17 17.07
N ALA A 25 -19.32 17.43 16.56
CA ALA A 25 -18.45 17.92 15.53
C ALA A 25 -19.33 18.30 14.35
N ASP A 26 -19.38 19.58 14.06
CA ASP A 26 -20.10 20.16 12.94
C ASP A 26 -19.45 19.62 11.67
N ALA A 27 -20.07 18.58 11.09
CA ALA A 27 -19.60 17.91 9.87
C ALA A 27 -20.04 18.67 8.61
N SER A 28 -20.11 19.99 8.67
CA SER A 28 -20.25 20.79 7.45
C SER A 28 -18.97 20.64 6.63
N ALA A 29 -19.09 20.14 5.41
CA ALA A 29 -17.98 20.16 4.47
C ALA A 29 -17.45 21.60 4.39
N PRO A 30 -16.12 21.82 4.46
CA PRO A 30 -15.57 23.15 4.33
C PRO A 30 -16.02 23.78 3.02
N PRO A 31 -16.27 25.11 3.01
CA PRO A 31 -16.55 25.81 1.77
C PRO A 31 -15.34 25.62 0.84
N GLY A 32 -15.56 25.09 -0.33
CA GLY A 32 -14.53 24.78 -1.31
C GLY A 32 -15.02 23.70 -2.27
N ARG A 33 -14.31 23.53 -3.36
CA ARG A 33 -14.64 22.50 -4.35
C ARG A 33 -14.12 21.13 -3.94
N THR A 34 -14.74 20.10 -4.48
CA THR A 34 -14.26 18.72 -4.37
C THR A 34 -13.65 18.29 -5.69
N ILE A 35 -12.46 17.70 -5.64
CA ILE A 35 -11.75 17.13 -6.78
C ILE A 35 -11.38 15.70 -6.42
N ALA A 36 -11.57 14.79 -7.34
CA ALA A 36 -11.21 13.39 -7.15
C ALA A 36 -10.31 12.87 -8.28
N TYR A 37 -9.43 11.97 -7.92
CA TYR A 37 -8.51 11.30 -8.83
C TYR A 37 -8.57 9.80 -8.59
N VAL A 38 -8.51 9.01 -9.66
CA VAL A 38 -8.41 7.55 -9.59
C VAL A 38 -7.04 7.11 -10.07
N ILE A 39 -6.46 6.14 -9.40
CA ILE A 39 -5.14 5.62 -9.72
C ILE A 39 -5.10 5.01 -11.12
N THR A 40 -4.00 5.23 -11.84
CA THR A 40 -3.76 4.69 -13.17
C THR A 40 -2.46 3.91 -13.29
N ASN A 41 -1.50 4.23 -12.43
CA ASN A 41 -0.20 3.55 -12.35
C ASN A 41 0.22 3.45 -10.89
N MET A 42 0.85 2.35 -10.53
CA MET A 42 1.39 2.13 -9.20
C MET A 42 2.51 1.10 -9.27
N SER A 43 3.71 1.49 -8.89
CA SER A 43 4.87 0.60 -8.81
C SER A 43 5.82 1.04 -7.69
N TRP A 44 6.71 0.15 -7.24
CA TRP A 44 7.73 0.55 -6.29
C TRP A 44 8.63 1.65 -6.86
N ALA A 45 8.80 2.72 -6.10
CA ALA A 45 9.67 3.82 -6.46
C ALA A 45 11.13 3.43 -6.19
N LEU A 46 11.83 3.00 -7.21
CA LEU A 46 13.21 2.54 -7.14
C LEU A 46 14.12 3.38 -8.02
N GLN A 47 15.30 3.70 -7.48
CA GLN A 47 16.34 4.37 -8.23
C GLN A 47 17.08 3.36 -9.10
N ALA A 48 16.98 3.50 -10.39
CA ALA A 48 17.77 2.74 -11.35
C ALA A 48 19.03 3.51 -11.73
N THR A 49 20.15 3.18 -11.09
CA THR A 49 21.47 3.71 -11.44
C THR A 49 22.29 2.63 -12.18
N PRO A 50 23.49 2.96 -12.70
CA PRO A 50 24.38 1.94 -13.24
C PRO A 50 24.63 0.82 -12.22
N GLU A 51 24.48 -0.41 -12.62
CA GLU A 51 24.54 -1.61 -11.78
C GLU A 51 25.74 -1.69 -10.85
N ALA A 52 26.93 -1.31 -11.36
CA ALA A 52 28.16 -1.33 -10.58
C ALA A 52 28.14 -0.44 -9.34
N LYS A 53 27.30 0.61 -9.33
CA LYS A 53 27.16 1.51 -8.17
C LYS A 53 26.03 1.08 -7.25
N GLU A 54 24.94 0.61 -7.83
CA GLU A 54 23.73 0.24 -7.10
C GLU A 54 23.83 -1.17 -6.54
N CYS A 55 24.33 -2.08 -7.36
CA CYS A 55 24.38 -3.50 -7.06
C CYS A 55 25.83 -4.02 -7.24
N PRO A 56 26.77 -3.63 -6.36
CA PRO A 56 28.18 -4.00 -6.51
C PRO A 56 28.42 -5.49 -6.39
N GLN A 57 27.50 -6.24 -5.80
CA GLN A 57 27.55 -7.69 -5.71
C GLN A 57 26.82 -8.39 -6.89
N GLY A 58 26.36 -7.63 -7.85
CA GLY A 58 25.60 -8.10 -9.02
C GLY A 58 24.09 -8.05 -8.83
N ILE A 59 23.40 -8.27 -9.93
CA ILE A 59 21.95 -8.31 -10.00
C ILE A 59 21.44 -9.67 -9.57
N ASN A 60 20.33 -9.70 -8.85
CA ASN A 60 19.58 -10.90 -8.55
C ASN A 60 18.75 -11.26 -9.78
N ASP A 61 19.35 -12.02 -10.66
CA ASP A 61 18.69 -12.56 -11.83
C ASP A 61 18.12 -13.95 -11.48
N GLY A 62 16.84 -14.08 -11.53
CA GLY A 62 16.17 -15.37 -11.31
C GLY A 62 16.11 -16.20 -12.58
N ASN A 63 17.22 -16.43 -13.29
CA ASN A 63 17.16 -17.15 -14.54
C ASN A 63 17.07 -18.67 -14.35
N ARG A 64 16.47 -19.32 -15.35
CA ARG A 64 16.22 -20.76 -15.36
C ARG A 64 17.52 -21.59 -15.34
N GLU A 65 18.59 -21.07 -15.89
CA GLU A 65 19.89 -21.74 -15.93
C GLU A 65 20.54 -21.80 -14.54
N GLN A 66 20.36 -20.77 -13.74
CA GLN A 66 20.83 -20.78 -12.36
C GLN A 66 20.05 -21.77 -11.51
N PHE A 67 18.74 -21.88 -11.70
CA PHE A 67 17.93 -22.92 -11.06
C PHE A 67 18.43 -24.32 -11.40
N LYS A 68 18.72 -24.61 -12.65
CA LYS A 68 19.28 -25.90 -13.11
C LYS A 68 20.64 -26.20 -12.48
N LYS A 69 21.50 -25.18 -12.31
CA LYS A 69 22.80 -25.35 -11.65
C LYS A 69 22.66 -25.72 -10.17
N LEU A 70 21.70 -25.14 -9.49
CA LEU A 70 21.46 -25.38 -8.06
C LEU A 70 20.73 -26.70 -7.80
N PHE A 71 19.95 -27.19 -8.79
CA PHE A 71 19.15 -28.40 -8.68
C PHE A 71 19.34 -29.29 -9.96
N PRO A 72 20.55 -29.75 -10.23
CA PRO A 72 20.87 -30.41 -11.51
C PRO A 72 20.12 -31.72 -11.71
N ASP A 73 19.88 -32.49 -10.64
CA ASP A 73 19.35 -33.85 -10.72
C ASP A 73 17.85 -33.96 -10.48
N THR A 74 17.18 -32.86 -10.30
CA THR A 74 15.78 -32.91 -9.89
C THR A 74 14.82 -32.59 -11.03
N GLY A 75 15.33 -32.23 -12.20
CA GLY A 75 14.55 -32.04 -13.42
C GLY A 75 13.23 -31.28 -13.17
N ALA A 76 12.16 -31.78 -13.79
CA ALA A 76 10.82 -31.23 -13.61
C ALA A 76 10.16 -31.58 -12.27
N THR A 77 10.78 -32.39 -11.40
CA THR A 77 10.17 -32.82 -10.14
C THR A 77 10.43 -31.87 -8.98
N ARG A 78 11.53 -31.14 -8.99
CA ARG A 78 11.63 -29.94 -8.12
C ARG A 78 11.01 -28.77 -8.83
N SER A 79 9.78 -28.62 -8.53
CA SER A 79 8.99 -27.52 -9.04
C SER A 79 9.45 -26.20 -8.41
N LEU A 80 9.03 -25.14 -9.01
CA LEU A 80 9.02 -23.81 -8.41
C LEU A 80 8.53 -23.81 -6.96
N THR A 81 7.72 -24.76 -6.58
CA THR A 81 7.20 -24.95 -5.21
C THR A 81 8.31 -25.16 -4.19
N ASP A 82 9.40 -25.81 -4.55
CA ASP A 82 10.54 -26.04 -3.63
C ASP A 82 11.35 -24.78 -3.35
N THR A 83 11.24 -23.77 -4.21
CA THR A 83 11.87 -22.45 -4.03
C THR A 83 10.89 -21.40 -3.52
N GLN A 84 9.61 -21.75 -3.43
CA GLN A 84 8.53 -20.95 -2.91
C GLN A 84 8.02 -21.56 -1.63
N LEU A 85 8.30 -20.93 -0.54
CA LEU A 85 7.67 -21.34 0.69
C LEU A 85 6.27 -20.74 0.74
N ARG A 86 5.32 -21.54 0.33
CA ARG A 86 3.90 -21.22 0.49
C ARG A 86 3.51 -21.54 1.91
N ARG A 87 3.52 -20.52 2.73
CA ARG A 87 3.17 -20.61 4.14
C ARG A 87 1.85 -21.34 4.41
N GLU A 88 0.88 -21.17 3.53
CA GLU A 88 -0.48 -21.70 3.70
C GLU A 88 -0.65 -23.13 3.19
N ILE A 89 0.18 -23.55 2.23
CA ILE A 89 0.06 -24.87 1.59
C ILE A 89 1.01 -25.86 2.22
N ASP A 90 2.25 -25.45 2.48
CA ASP A 90 3.31 -26.39 2.85
C ASP A 90 3.67 -26.32 4.34
N GLY A 91 3.02 -25.44 5.12
CA GLY A 91 3.34 -25.26 6.56
C GLY A 91 4.71 -24.64 6.82
N PHE A 92 5.46 -24.29 5.81
CA PHE A 92 6.79 -23.68 5.92
C PHE A 92 6.67 -22.16 6.08
N HIS A 93 7.52 -21.63 6.94
CA HIS A 93 7.70 -20.20 7.07
C HIS A 93 9.10 -19.80 6.57
N PRO A 94 9.25 -18.69 5.82
CA PRO A 94 10.54 -18.28 5.26
C PRO A 94 11.65 -18.12 6.30
N THR A 95 11.31 -17.78 7.54
CA THR A 95 12.30 -17.63 8.62
C THR A 95 12.97 -18.93 9.02
N THR A 96 12.33 -20.07 8.85
CA THR A 96 12.86 -21.40 9.20
C THR A 96 13.55 -22.09 8.03
N SER A 97 13.44 -21.53 6.83
CA SER A 97 14.06 -22.12 5.65
C SER A 97 15.51 -21.69 5.50
N PRO A 98 16.39 -22.58 5.07
CA PRO A 98 17.74 -22.18 4.69
C PRO A 98 17.71 -21.19 3.53
N ASP A 99 18.65 -20.23 3.53
CA ASP A 99 18.92 -19.41 2.36
C ASP A 99 19.63 -20.26 1.31
N LEU A 100 18.87 -20.72 0.34
CA LEU A 100 19.40 -21.55 -0.77
C LEU A 100 20.16 -20.72 -1.80
N PHE A 101 19.91 -19.42 -1.85
CA PHE A 101 20.43 -18.53 -2.88
C PHE A 101 21.13 -17.34 -2.28
N PRO A 102 22.34 -17.02 -2.71
CA PRO A 102 22.97 -15.75 -2.35
C PRO A 102 22.09 -14.61 -2.90
N PHE A 103 21.82 -13.64 -2.06
CA PHE A 103 20.96 -12.49 -2.37
C PHE A 103 21.75 -11.20 -2.23
N SER A 104 21.72 -10.37 -3.26
CA SER A 104 22.39 -9.06 -3.28
C SER A 104 21.40 -7.97 -2.96
N GLU A 105 21.70 -7.18 -1.94
CA GLU A 105 20.93 -6.00 -1.56
C GLU A 105 21.45 -4.74 -2.27
N GLY A 106 20.57 -3.77 -2.52
CA GLY A 106 20.94 -2.48 -3.08
C GLY A 106 21.82 -1.69 -2.10
N GLN A 107 22.89 -1.07 -2.60
CA GLN A 107 23.84 -0.31 -1.79
C GLN A 107 23.99 1.16 -2.23
N GLY A 108 23.25 1.58 -3.23
CA GLY A 108 23.27 2.96 -3.70
C GLY A 108 22.82 3.96 -2.62
N PRO A 109 23.38 5.17 -2.62
CA PRO A 109 23.04 6.19 -1.62
C PRO A 109 21.80 7.02 -1.96
N VAL A 110 21.17 6.77 -3.11
CA VAL A 110 20.04 7.55 -3.62
C VAL A 110 18.81 6.64 -3.77
N ALA A 111 17.68 7.11 -3.26
CA ALA A 111 16.38 6.49 -3.47
C ALA A 111 15.26 7.53 -3.55
N PRO A 112 14.24 7.35 -4.40
CA PRO A 112 13.03 8.15 -4.32
C PRO A 112 12.24 7.74 -3.07
N GLY A 113 11.67 8.73 -2.36
CA GLY A 113 10.94 8.46 -1.12
C GLY A 113 10.58 9.74 -0.39
N LEU A 114 10.21 9.59 0.87
CA LEU A 114 9.95 10.68 1.79
C LEU A 114 10.73 10.44 3.09
N ASP A 115 11.02 11.52 3.78
CA ASP A 115 11.42 11.48 5.19
C ASP A 115 10.17 11.14 6.01
N LEU A 116 10.12 9.95 6.57
CA LEU A 116 8.95 9.42 7.28
C LEU A 116 9.02 9.64 8.79
N ASP A 117 10.22 9.69 9.36
CA ASP A 117 10.41 9.82 10.80
C ASP A 117 10.90 11.21 11.24
N GLY A 118 11.31 12.05 10.32
CA GLY A 118 11.82 13.40 10.59
C GLY A 118 13.28 13.43 11.04
N ILE A 119 14.03 12.35 10.86
CA ILE A 119 15.39 12.18 11.34
C ILE A 119 16.28 11.78 10.16
N ALA A 120 17.35 12.54 9.90
CA ALA A 120 18.35 12.12 8.94
C ALA A 120 19.38 11.22 9.62
N GLY A 121 19.33 9.93 9.34
CA GLY A 121 20.20 8.90 9.88
C GLY A 121 21.22 8.34 8.88
N PRO A 122 22.14 7.48 9.33
CA PRO A 122 23.15 6.88 8.47
C PRO A 122 22.60 5.84 7.50
N GLU A 123 21.41 5.31 7.78
CA GLU A 123 20.74 4.31 6.96
C GLU A 123 19.81 4.92 5.90
N ASP A 124 19.63 6.25 5.93
CA ASP A 124 18.76 6.95 5.02
C ASP A 124 19.42 7.22 3.69
N PHE A 125 18.57 7.47 2.72
CA PHE A 125 19.00 7.84 1.39
C PHE A 125 18.96 9.35 1.16
N ARG A 126 19.61 9.78 0.10
CA ARG A 126 19.32 11.05 -0.53
C ARG A 126 18.23 10.87 -1.58
N GLY A 127 17.30 11.79 -1.64
CA GLY A 127 16.35 11.84 -2.74
C GLY A 127 17.04 12.21 -4.07
N PRO A 128 16.43 11.86 -5.21
CA PRO A 128 16.96 12.19 -6.53
C PRO A 128 17.17 13.69 -6.77
N SER A 129 16.43 14.56 -6.09
CA SER A 129 16.53 16.02 -6.16
C SER A 129 17.43 16.61 -5.07
N GLY A 130 18.11 15.77 -4.25
CA GLY A 130 19.04 16.19 -3.21
C GLY A 130 18.43 16.28 -1.81
N GLU A 131 17.21 15.83 -1.61
CA GLU A 131 16.58 15.71 -0.29
C GLU A 131 17.40 14.78 0.62
N THR A 132 17.38 15.02 1.92
CA THR A 132 18.06 14.19 2.94
C THR A 132 17.04 13.49 3.81
N GLY A 133 17.44 12.40 4.49
CA GLY A 133 16.57 11.67 5.41
C GLY A 133 15.50 10.85 4.69
N ILE A 134 15.75 10.37 3.49
CA ILE A 134 14.76 9.58 2.74
C ILE A 134 14.72 8.14 3.26
N ASP A 135 13.57 7.77 3.78
CA ASP A 135 13.26 6.41 4.23
C ASP A 135 12.75 5.57 3.06
N ASN A 136 13.59 4.66 2.57
CA ASN A 136 13.19 3.68 1.56
C ASN A 136 14.06 2.42 1.61
N GLN A 137 13.98 1.65 2.70
CA GLN A 137 14.73 0.40 2.82
C GLN A 137 14.27 -0.66 1.80
N MET A 138 13.07 -0.50 1.20
CA MET A 138 12.63 -1.33 0.08
C MET A 138 13.57 -1.21 -1.12
N GLN A 139 14.20 -0.04 -1.34
CA GLN A 139 15.26 0.13 -2.34
C GLN A 139 16.42 -0.85 -2.13
N ARG A 140 16.82 -1.09 -0.88
CA ARG A 140 17.87 -2.09 -0.57
C ARG A 140 17.36 -3.51 -0.79
N ALA A 141 16.12 -3.78 -0.37
CA ALA A 141 15.55 -5.12 -0.43
C ALA A 141 15.32 -5.63 -1.85
N ILE A 142 14.81 -4.80 -2.76
CA ILE A 142 14.41 -5.23 -4.11
C ILE A 142 15.12 -4.47 -5.23
N GLY A 143 15.87 -3.43 -4.93
CA GLY A 143 16.52 -2.59 -5.94
C GLY A 143 17.56 -3.31 -6.80
N CYS A 144 18.10 -4.44 -6.34
CA CYS A 144 18.99 -5.30 -7.13
C CYS A 144 18.30 -6.53 -7.76
N ILE A 145 16.99 -6.51 -7.89
CA ILE A 145 16.26 -7.54 -8.62
C ILE A 145 15.97 -7.02 -10.03
N ALA A 146 16.49 -7.72 -11.05
CA ALA A 146 16.37 -7.30 -12.45
C ALA A 146 14.92 -6.93 -12.85
N ASN A 147 13.97 -7.74 -12.42
CA ASN A 147 12.56 -7.60 -12.79
C ASN A 147 11.88 -6.32 -12.27
N TYR A 148 12.41 -5.72 -11.19
CA TYR A 148 11.89 -4.45 -10.63
C TYR A 148 12.63 -3.22 -11.19
N ARG A 149 13.71 -3.41 -11.93
CA ARG A 149 14.56 -2.30 -12.34
C ARG A 149 14.09 -1.66 -13.63
N GLY A 150 14.13 -0.33 -13.60
CA GLY A 150 13.86 0.51 -14.77
C GLY A 150 12.42 0.44 -15.28
N PRO A 151 12.09 1.27 -16.27
CA PRO A 151 10.74 1.33 -16.83
C PRO A 151 10.34 0.07 -17.60
N ASP A 152 11.31 -0.70 -18.08
CA ASP A 152 11.11 -1.90 -18.88
C ASP A 152 11.15 -3.19 -18.05
N GLY A 153 11.29 -3.07 -16.73
CA GLY A 153 11.25 -4.22 -15.82
C GLY A 153 9.91 -4.93 -15.91
N PRO A 154 9.88 -6.27 -16.14
CA PRO A 154 8.63 -6.99 -16.35
C PRO A 154 7.62 -6.80 -15.20
N ILE A 155 8.09 -6.79 -13.96
CA ILE A 155 7.20 -6.60 -12.81
C ILE A 155 6.58 -5.21 -12.84
N ARG A 156 7.38 -4.16 -13.05
CA ARG A 156 6.89 -2.79 -13.13
C ARG A 156 5.86 -2.62 -14.26
N PHE A 157 6.13 -3.21 -15.40
CA PHE A 157 5.19 -3.19 -16.52
C PHE A 157 3.85 -3.82 -16.13
N PHE A 158 3.88 -5.00 -15.51
CA PHE A 158 2.66 -5.68 -15.09
C PHE A 158 1.92 -4.96 -13.98
N GLU A 159 2.63 -4.40 -13.00
CA GLU A 159 2.03 -3.60 -11.93
C GLU A 159 1.25 -2.41 -12.52
N ASP A 160 1.87 -1.65 -13.41
CA ASP A 160 1.25 -0.51 -14.06
C ASP A 160 0.06 -0.91 -14.95
N GLU A 161 0.19 -1.99 -15.72
CA GLU A 161 -0.86 -2.48 -16.60
C GLU A 161 -2.08 -3.00 -15.82
N MET A 162 -1.84 -3.76 -14.75
CA MET A 162 -2.90 -4.32 -13.94
C MET A 162 -3.70 -3.25 -13.18
N VAL A 163 -3.09 -2.14 -12.81
CA VAL A 163 -3.81 -1.02 -12.21
C VAL A 163 -4.92 -0.49 -13.12
N LEU A 164 -4.69 -0.41 -14.42
CA LEU A 164 -5.71 0.03 -15.38
C LEU A 164 -6.75 -1.05 -15.70
N ARG A 165 -6.31 -2.30 -15.85
CA ARG A 165 -7.17 -3.40 -16.29
C ARG A 165 -8.03 -3.97 -15.19
N GLU A 166 -7.45 -4.15 -14.01
CA GLU A 166 -8.13 -4.83 -12.91
C GLU A 166 -8.97 -3.88 -12.06
N ASN A 167 -10.24 -4.15 -11.96
CA ASN A 167 -11.15 -3.36 -11.13
C ASN A 167 -10.78 -3.40 -9.64
N TYR A 168 -10.07 -4.42 -9.20
CA TYR A 168 -9.66 -4.56 -7.80
C TYR A 168 -8.72 -3.44 -7.38
N ASN A 169 -7.82 -3.02 -8.24
CA ASN A 169 -6.75 -2.04 -7.97
C ASN A 169 -7.21 -0.56 -8.00
N ARG A 170 -8.47 -0.29 -7.78
CA ARG A 170 -9.01 1.09 -7.85
C ARG A 170 -8.81 1.82 -6.54
N ILE A 171 -7.88 2.75 -6.51
CA ILE A 171 -7.67 3.69 -5.40
C ILE A 171 -8.16 5.05 -5.85
N ILE A 172 -9.04 5.66 -5.07
CA ILE A 172 -9.53 7.03 -5.27
C ILE A 172 -8.93 7.92 -4.19
N VAL A 173 -8.41 9.05 -4.61
CA VAL A 173 -8.02 10.17 -3.73
C VAL A 173 -8.99 11.31 -4.00
N GLU A 174 -9.80 11.66 -3.01
CA GLU A 174 -10.75 12.76 -3.03
C GLU A 174 -10.21 13.89 -2.16
N LEU A 175 -10.13 15.07 -2.71
CA LEU A 175 -9.77 16.30 -2.02
C LEU A 175 -11.03 17.14 -1.85
N SER A 176 -11.39 17.53 -0.63
CA SER A 176 -12.52 18.40 -0.35
C SER A 176 -12.10 19.62 0.44
N GLY A 177 -12.83 20.72 0.26
CA GLY A 177 -12.46 22.02 0.77
C GLY A 177 -11.35 22.70 -0.01
N VAL A 178 -11.17 22.35 -1.28
CA VAL A 178 -10.08 22.89 -2.10
C VAL A 178 -10.43 24.29 -2.61
N ASP A 179 -9.70 25.28 -2.16
CA ASP A 179 -9.78 26.65 -2.68
C ASP A 179 -8.86 26.84 -3.89
N SER A 180 -7.66 26.29 -3.83
CA SER A 180 -6.66 26.39 -4.89
C SER A 180 -5.88 25.08 -5.05
N LEU A 181 -5.54 24.72 -6.30
CA LEU A 181 -4.60 23.62 -6.57
C LEU A 181 -3.13 24.04 -6.55
N VAL A 182 -2.86 25.33 -6.34
CA VAL A 182 -1.50 25.86 -6.24
C VAL A 182 -1.09 25.99 -4.77
N ASP A 183 -1.88 26.72 -3.99
CA ASP A 183 -1.60 26.89 -2.57
C ASP A 183 -2.92 26.82 -1.80
N ASP A 184 -2.98 25.91 -0.83
CA ASP A 184 -4.13 25.70 0.04
C ASP A 184 -3.61 25.13 1.37
N PRO A 185 -3.76 25.88 2.48
CA PRO A 185 -3.15 25.49 3.76
C PRO A 185 -3.82 24.27 4.41
N GLU A 186 -5.09 23.98 4.06
CA GLU A 186 -5.82 22.87 4.66
C GLU A 186 -6.85 22.29 3.70
N VAL A 187 -6.64 21.04 3.30
CA VAL A 187 -7.59 20.24 2.53
C VAL A 187 -7.87 18.94 3.27
N ARG A 188 -9.10 18.46 3.14
CA ARG A 188 -9.43 17.10 3.60
C ARG A 188 -9.17 16.11 2.48
N VAL A 189 -8.41 15.08 2.78
CA VAL A 189 -8.06 14.00 1.84
C VAL A 189 -8.77 12.73 2.27
N ARG A 190 -9.62 12.20 1.40
CA ARG A 190 -10.23 10.89 1.58
C ARG A 190 -9.65 9.92 0.58
N ILE A 191 -9.16 8.79 1.10
CA ILE A 191 -8.64 7.70 0.30
C ILE A 191 -9.64 6.56 0.39
N SER A 192 -10.04 6.01 -0.76
CA SER A 192 -11.04 4.95 -0.80
C SER A 192 -10.78 4.01 -1.97
N ARG A 193 -11.41 2.84 -1.94
CA ARG A 193 -11.45 1.96 -3.10
C ARG A 193 -12.54 2.38 -4.07
N GLY A 194 -12.21 2.39 -5.36
CA GLY A 194 -13.16 2.65 -6.44
C GLY A 194 -13.87 1.37 -6.90
N ARG A 195 -15.09 1.55 -7.42
CA ARG A 195 -15.94 0.45 -7.88
C ARG A 195 -15.97 0.32 -9.40
N ASP A 196 -15.88 1.43 -10.11
CA ASP A 196 -16.13 1.47 -11.56
C ASP A 196 -14.83 1.34 -12.35
N LYS A 197 -14.95 0.90 -13.62
CA LYS A 197 -13.82 0.90 -14.55
C LYS A 197 -13.35 2.32 -14.82
N VAL A 198 -12.05 2.48 -15.01
CA VAL A 198 -11.49 3.77 -15.46
C VAL A 198 -11.87 3.99 -16.91
N LEU A 199 -12.22 5.22 -17.26
CA LEU A 199 -12.41 5.62 -18.65
C LEU A 199 -11.04 5.58 -19.36
N VAL A 200 -10.96 4.83 -20.44
CA VAL A 200 -9.74 4.70 -21.24
C VAL A 200 -9.99 5.12 -22.68
N ASP A 201 -8.92 5.39 -23.39
CA ASP A 201 -8.96 5.67 -24.83
C ASP A 201 -9.39 4.44 -25.65
N ALA A 202 -9.58 4.61 -26.94
CA ALA A 202 -10.00 3.53 -27.83
C ALA A 202 -8.99 2.36 -27.90
N GLY A 203 -7.73 2.60 -27.58
CA GLY A 203 -6.68 1.57 -27.47
C GLY A 203 -6.68 0.82 -26.15
N GLY A 204 -7.44 1.30 -25.14
CA GLY A 204 -7.49 0.69 -23.81
C GLY A 204 -6.22 0.86 -22.97
N LEU A 205 -5.30 1.71 -23.41
CA LEU A 205 -3.97 1.86 -22.80
C LEU A 205 -3.79 3.13 -22.00
N LYS A 206 -4.60 4.15 -22.29
CA LYS A 206 -4.48 5.47 -21.64
C LYS A 206 -5.75 5.84 -20.92
N ALA A 207 -5.63 6.12 -19.63
CA ALA A 207 -6.73 6.69 -18.85
C ALA A 207 -7.07 8.10 -19.34
N LEU A 208 -8.36 8.40 -19.41
CA LEU A 208 -8.89 9.69 -19.80
C LEU A 208 -9.50 10.39 -18.58
N PRO A 209 -9.29 11.70 -18.42
CA PRO A 209 -9.92 12.46 -17.35
C PRO A 209 -11.43 12.63 -17.56
N GLY A 210 -12.16 12.93 -16.49
CA GLY A 210 -13.60 13.21 -16.54
C GLY A 210 -14.52 12.01 -16.48
N GLY A 211 -13.96 10.79 -16.41
CA GLY A 211 -14.75 9.58 -16.16
C GLY A 211 -15.45 9.63 -14.80
N THR A 212 -16.53 8.87 -14.63
CA THR A 212 -17.24 8.76 -13.33
C THR A 212 -16.71 7.63 -12.50
N GLN A 213 -16.66 7.81 -11.18
CA GLN A 213 -16.30 6.79 -10.20
C GLN A 213 -17.27 6.82 -9.02
N ARG A 214 -17.54 5.63 -8.45
CA ARG A 214 -18.22 5.45 -7.17
C ARG A 214 -17.26 4.85 -6.15
N MET A 215 -17.41 5.21 -4.89
CA MET A 215 -16.71 4.51 -3.82
C MET A 215 -17.25 3.09 -3.65
N ASP A 216 -16.38 2.15 -3.38
CA ASP A 216 -16.74 0.79 -3.06
C ASP A 216 -16.92 0.60 -1.55
N LEU A 217 -18.12 0.87 -1.06
CA LEU A 217 -18.44 0.79 0.36
C LEU A 217 -18.74 -0.64 0.85
N ARG A 218 -18.77 -1.64 -0.03
CA ARG A 218 -19.05 -3.05 0.33
C ARG A 218 -18.02 -3.61 1.32
N TRP A 219 -16.81 -3.10 1.28
CA TRP A 219 -15.70 -3.52 2.15
C TRP A 219 -15.66 -2.78 3.50
N GLY A 220 -16.69 -2.04 3.84
CA GLY A 220 -16.73 -1.21 5.04
C GLY A 220 -15.61 -0.18 5.03
N ALA A 221 -15.05 0.09 6.20
CA ALA A 221 -13.98 1.04 6.36
C ALA A 221 -12.56 0.49 6.07
N ASN A 222 -12.43 -0.74 5.56
CA ASN A 222 -11.10 -1.33 5.34
C ASN A 222 -10.23 -0.46 4.43
N TYR A 223 -10.79 0.01 3.32
CA TYR A 223 -10.10 0.87 2.36
C TYR A 223 -10.43 2.35 2.50
N LEU A 224 -11.20 2.72 3.52
CA LEU A 224 -11.67 4.08 3.70
C LEU A 224 -10.84 4.78 4.78
N ARG A 225 -10.10 5.80 4.39
CA ARG A 225 -9.24 6.58 5.27
C ARG A 225 -9.43 8.06 5.01
N GLU A 226 -9.25 8.85 6.05
CA GLU A 226 -9.22 10.31 5.96
C GLU A 226 -7.94 10.83 6.58
N ALA A 227 -7.35 11.80 5.94
CA ALA A 227 -6.19 12.52 6.41
C ALA A 227 -6.38 14.02 6.14
N LYS A 228 -5.69 14.85 6.89
CA LYS A 228 -5.50 16.24 6.53
C LYS A 228 -4.36 16.35 5.53
N GLY A 229 -4.43 17.36 4.69
CA GLY A 229 -3.38 17.68 3.75
C GLY A 229 -3.24 19.18 3.55
N ARG A 230 -2.18 19.59 2.93
CA ARG A 230 -1.94 20.95 2.46
C ARG A 230 -1.42 20.90 1.04
N ILE A 231 -1.71 21.94 0.27
CA ILE A 231 -1.15 22.12 -1.07
C ILE A 231 -0.21 23.32 -1.01
N ALA A 232 1.01 23.15 -1.50
CA ALA A 232 1.99 24.22 -1.61
C ALA A 232 2.74 24.09 -2.94
N GLY A 233 2.75 25.15 -3.73
CA GLY A 233 3.36 25.16 -5.06
C GLY A 233 2.81 24.06 -5.99
N GLY A 234 1.53 23.73 -5.89
CA GLY A 234 0.89 22.67 -6.68
C GLY A 234 1.15 21.24 -6.18
N VAL A 235 1.76 21.08 -5.01
CA VAL A 235 2.07 19.76 -4.43
C VAL A 235 1.23 19.55 -3.17
N LEU A 236 0.38 18.52 -3.20
CA LEU A 236 -0.31 18.01 -2.03
C LEU A 236 0.66 17.21 -1.16
N VAL A 237 0.64 17.47 0.14
CA VAL A 237 1.29 16.64 1.16
C VAL A 237 0.27 16.35 2.25
N THR A 238 0.11 15.06 2.62
CA THR A 238 -0.81 14.64 3.68
C THR A 238 -0.11 14.41 5.01
N GLU A 239 -0.87 14.47 6.08
CA GLU A 239 -0.50 13.85 7.35
C GLU A 239 -0.41 12.33 7.18
N PRO A 240 0.34 11.63 8.08
CA PRO A 240 0.46 10.18 8.02
C PRO A 240 -0.87 9.49 8.32
N VAL A 241 -1.17 8.45 7.59
CA VAL A 241 -2.36 7.61 7.76
C VAL A 241 -2.06 6.15 7.44
N ASP A 242 -2.60 5.24 8.22
CA ASP A 242 -2.49 3.82 7.90
C ASP A 242 -3.37 3.45 6.72
N LEU A 243 -2.78 2.86 5.70
CA LEU A 243 -3.49 2.46 4.49
C LEU A 243 -3.54 0.94 4.36
N LEU A 244 -4.73 0.43 4.07
CA LEU A 244 -4.92 -0.84 3.38
C LEU A 244 -5.31 -0.48 1.94
N TYR A 245 -4.57 -0.95 0.98
CA TYR A 245 -4.85 -0.69 -0.42
C TYR A 245 -4.82 -1.97 -1.25
N PRO A 246 -5.71 -2.07 -2.26
CA PRO A 246 -5.76 -3.23 -3.12
C PRO A 246 -4.57 -3.21 -4.08
N TRP A 247 -3.95 -4.36 -4.22
CA TRP A 247 -2.87 -4.57 -5.18
C TRP A 247 -2.96 -5.98 -5.75
N ASP A 248 -3.68 -6.11 -6.84
CA ASP A 248 -3.80 -7.35 -7.59
C ASP A 248 -2.79 -7.33 -8.73
N VAL A 249 -2.04 -8.40 -8.84
CA VAL A 249 -1.19 -8.70 -9.99
C VAL A 249 -1.52 -10.11 -10.44
N PHE A 250 -1.90 -10.28 -11.71
CA PHE A 250 -2.28 -11.58 -12.28
C PHE A 250 -3.51 -12.27 -11.66
N TYR A 251 -4.60 -11.53 -11.50
CA TYR A 251 -5.93 -12.05 -11.17
C TYR A 251 -6.12 -12.63 -9.76
N PHE A 252 -5.18 -12.42 -8.88
CA PHE A 252 -5.31 -12.83 -7.48
C PHE A 252 -5.44 -11.59 -6.58
N PRO A 253 -6.65 -11.26 -6.11
CA PRO A 253 -6.84 -10.16 -5.20
C PRO A 253 -5.95 -10.29 -3.98
N SER A 254 -5.17 -9.28 -3.72
CA SER A 254 -4.40 -9.15 -2.49
C SER A 254 -4.39 -7.71 -2.00
N ASP A 255 -4.16 -7.56 -0.73
CA ASP A 255 -4.14 -6.27 -0.07
C ASP A 255 -2.74 -6.03 0.48
N GLN A 256 -2.32 -4.78 0.40
CA GLN A 256 -1.09 -4.31 1.01
C GLN A 256 -1.41 -3.38 2.16
N TYR A 257 -0.73 -3.57 3.27
CA TYR A 257 -0.84 -2.68 4.42
C TYR A 257 0.42 -1.82 4.53
N MET A 258 0.21 -0.51 4.70
CA MET A 258 1.28 0.47 4.85
C MET A 258 0.96 1.34 6.06
N PHE A 259 1.81 1.30 7.07
CA PHE A 259 1.70 2.13 8.27
C PHE A 259 2.20 3.54 7.99
N GLY A 260 1.53 4.53 8.55
CA GLY A 260 1.94 5.92 8.50
C GLY A 260 2.15 6.46 7.09
N ALA A 261 1.39 5.99 6.12
CA ALA A 261 1.52 6.38 4.73
C ALA A 261 1.24 7.88 4.55
N ARG A 262 2.07 8.54 3.75
CA ARG A 262 1.90 9.94 3.33
C ARG A 262 1.84 9.99 1.81
N LEU A 263 0.97 10.88 1.31
CA LEU A 263 0.88 11.20 -0.11
C LEU A 263 1.64 12.50 -0.38
N ARG A 264 2.51 12.50 -1.39
CA ARG A 264 3.11 13.71 -1.95
C ARG A 264 2.84 13.71 -3.44
N LEU A 265 1.86 14.50 -3.88
CA LEU A 265 1.34 14.46 -5.23
C LEU A 265 1.38 15.85 -5.88
N ALA A 266 2.06 15.98 -7.00
CA ALA A 266 1.92 17.14 -7.87
C ALA A 266 0.56 17.10 -8.56
N LEU A 267 -0.23 18.17 -8.38
CA LEU A 267 -1.62 18.24 -8.82
C LEU A 267 -1.76 19.10 -10.06
N THR A 268 -2.62 18.66 -10.94
CA THR A 268 -3.17 19.45 -12.05
C THR A 268 -4.69 19.26 -12.09
N PRO A 269 -5.45 20.05 -12.85
CA PRO A 269 -6.89 19.82 -12.99
C PRO A 269 -7.27 18.45 -13.57
N THR A 270 -6.35 17.76 -14.26
CA THR A 270 -6.63 16.51 -14.97
C THR A 270 -5.86 15.32 -14.45
N GLU A 271 -4.77 15.54 -13.74
CA GLU A 271 -3.85 14.48 -13.30
C GLU A 271 -3.27 14.79 -11.90
N ALA A 272 -2.91 13.75 -11.18
CA ALA A 272 -2.02 13.84 -10.03
C ALA A 272 -0.93 12.78 -10.15
N LYS A 273 0.31 13.12 -9.78
CA LYS A 273 1.44 12.20 -9.83
C LYS A 273 2.42 12.44 -8.71
N GLY A 274 3.05 11.40 -8.23
CA GLY A 274 4.04 11.52 -7.17
C GLY A 274 4.24 10.23 -6.40
N LEU A 275 4.29 10.33 -5.10
CA LEU A 275 4.63 9.24 -4.20
C LEU A 275 3.52 8.98 -3.18
N ILE A 276 3.33 7.71 -2.85
CA ILE A 276 2.76 7.23 -1.59
C ILE A 276 3.91 6.55 -0.86
N ALA A 277 4.32 7.05 0.30
CA ALA A 277 5.43 6.48 1.06
C ALA A 277 5.02 6.22 2.50
N GLY A 278 5.54 5.15 3.09
CA GLY A 278 5.22 4.71 4.43
C GLY A 278 5.95 3.40 4.75
N TYR A 279 5.55 2.73 5.82
CA TYR A 279 6.17 1.50 6.27
C TYR A 279 5.31 0.30 5.84
N ALA A 280 5.75 -0.41 4.81
CA ALA A 280 5.06 -1.58 4.26
C ALA A 280 5.11 -2.77 5.24
N ASP A 281 3.97 -3.38 5.53
CA ASP A 281 3.92 -4.60 6.33
C ASP A 281 4.49 -5.77 5.55
N ILE A 282 5.54 -6.38 6.10
CA ILE A 282 6.31 -7.42 5.41
C ILE A 282 5.47 -8.68 5.18
N GLU A 283 4.58 -9.01 6.12
CA GLU A 283 3.76 -10.22 6.00
C GLU A 283 2.71 -10.09 4.89
N THR A 284 2.03 -8.94 4.78
CA THR A 284 1.07 -8.73 3.69
C THR A 284 1.77 -8.72 2.34
N TRP A 285 2.96 -8.14 2.26
CA TRP A 285 3.73 -8.13 1.03
C TRP A 285 4.22 -9.53 0.64
N TYR A 286 4.68 -10.31 1.61
CA TYR A 286 5.05 -11.71 1.38
C TYR A 286 3.87 -12.55 0.90
N LEU A 287 2.69 -12.41 1.52
CA LEU A 287 1.47 -13.08 1.07
C LEU A 287 1.08 -12.69 -0.35
N HIS A 288 1.22 -11.41 -0.70
CA HIS A 288 1.04 -10.97 -2.07
C HIS A 288 1.98 -11.69 -3.04
N MET A 289 3.27 -11.74 -2.73
CA MET A 289 4.26 -12.43 -3.55
C MET A 289 3.91 -13.90 -3.79
N VAL A 290 3.50 -14.64 -2.75
CA VAL A 290 3.26 -16.09 -2.87
C VAL A 290 1.90 -16.44 -3.43
N LYS A 291 0.93 -15.54 -3.37
CA LYS A 291 -0.42 -15.76 -3.93
C LYS A 291 -0.49 -15.35 -5.41
N ASN A 292 0.19 -14.29 -5.78
CA ASN A 292 0.07 -13.76 -7.13
C ASN A 292 0.96 -14.51 -8.12
N TRP A 293 1.97 -13.95 -8.59
CA TRP A 293 2.68 -14.55 -9.71
C TRP A 293 4.14 -14.83 -9.45
N SER A 294 4.59 -14.41 -8.36
CA SER A 294 5.96 -14.53 -7.91
C SER A 294 6.57 -15.87 -8.19
N THR A 295 5.70 -16.85 -8.35
CA THR A 295 6.06 -18.18 -8.70
C THR A 295 6.92 -18.30 -9.94
N HIS A 296 6.65 -17.57 -10.98
CA HIS A 296 7.41 -17.69 -12.21
C HIS A 296 8.68 -16.87 -12.29
N HIS A 297 8.66 -15.66 -11.73
CA HIS A 297 9.73 -14.70 -11.91
C HIS A 297 10.58 -14.47 -10.67
N GLN A 298 10.03 -14.75 -9.49
CA GLN A 298 10.74 -14.60 -8.22
C GLN A 298 11.21 -15.93 -7.61
N SER A 299 10.92 -17.05 -8.27
CA SER A 299 11.22 -18.38 -7.76
C SER A 299 12.45 -18.99 -8.35
N TYR A 300 13.09 -18.35 -9.29
CA TYR A 300 14.29 -18.82 -9.91
C TYR A 300 15.51 -18.11 -9.34
N GLY A 301 16.48 -18.89 -8.90
CA GLY A 301 17.76 -18.36 -8.50
C GLY A 301 17.69 -17.37 -7.34
N ARG A 302 18.39 -16.24 -7.46
CA ARG A 302 18.61 -15.26 -6.40
C ARG A 302 17.39 -14.42 -6.05
N SER A 303 16.33 -14.48 -6.81
CA SER A 303 15.10 -13.70 -6.57
C SER A 303 13.96 -14.54 -6.00
N SER A 304 14.26 -15.59 -5.25
CA SER A 304 13.24 -16.42 -4.63
C SER A 304 12.44 -15.64 -3.57
N ALA A 305 11.17 -15.97 -3.41
CA ALA A 305 10.32 -15.33 -2.37
C ALA A 305 10.92 -15.45 -0.96
N PRO A 306 11.50 -16.59 -0.53
CA PRO A 306 12.20 -16.68 0.74
C PRO A 306 13.37 -15.72 0.90
N SER A 307 14.20 -15.56 -0.14
CA SER A 307 15.34 -14.64 -0.10
C SER A 307 14.89 -13.18 0.05
N ILE A 308 13.86 -12.78 -0.70
CA ILE A 308 13.28 -11.43 -0.61
C ILE A 308 12.65 -11.21 0.77
N TYR A 309 11.87 -12.16 1.27
CA TYR A 309 11.31 -12.07 2.61
C TYR A 309 12.37 -11.85 3.69
N LYS A 310 13.45 -12.63 3.64
CA LYS A 310 14.56 -12.51 4.59
C LYS A 310 15.28 -11.18 4.47
N ALA A 311 15.49 -10.68 3.24
CA ALA A 311 16.04 -9.35 3.02
C ALA A 311 15.17 -8.27 3.65
N MET A 312 13.87 -8.28 3.39
CA MET A 312 12.93 -7.35 4.01
C MET A 312 12.93 -7.43 5.54
N ARG A 313 13.02 -8.65 6.11
CA ARG A 313 13.09 -8.82 7.57
C ARG A 313 14.37 -8.28 8.18
N ARG A 314 15.51 -8.39 7.48
CA ARG A 314 16.79 -7.80 7.93
C ARG A 314 16.77 -6.27 7.88
N LEU A 315 16.15 -5.73 6.84
CA LEU A 315 16.07 -4.30 6.55
C LEU A 315 14.85 -3.62 7.18
N ALA A 316 14.03 -4.39 7.92
CA ALA A 316 12.88 -3.84 8.62
C ALA A 316 13.30 -2.73 9.58
N ASP A 317 12.67 -1.56 9.47
CA ASP A 317 13.05 -0.35 10.18
C ASP A 317 11.93 0.23 11.06
N ALA A 318 10.70 -0.32 10.98
CA ALA A 318 9.55 0.18 11.72
C ALA A 318 8.67 -0.92 12.32
N GLN A 319 7.69 -0.49 13.14
CA GLN A 319 6.66 -1.29 13.76
C GLN A 319 7.22 -2.45 14.59
N PRO A 320 7.95 -2.18 15.67
CA PRO A 320 8.48 -3.24 16.53
C PRO A 320 7.35 -4.09 17.11
N ASP A 321 7.54 -5.39 17.07
CA ASP A 321 6.66 -6.34 17.73
C ASP A 321 6.74 -6.13 19.24
N PRO A 322 5.61 -5.96 19.94
CA PRO A 322 5.61 -5.65 21.37
C PRO A 322 6.24 -6.73 22.27
N GLN A 323 6.27 -7.98 21.82
CA GLN A 323 6.78 -9.11 22.60
C GLN A 323 8.26 -9.37 22.34
N THR A 324 8.68 -9.22 21.09
CA THR A 324 10.04 -9.60 20.65
C THR A 324 10.94 -8.41 20.35
N GLY A 325 10.37 -7.21 20.19
CA GLY A 325 11.07 -6.02 19.73
C GLY A 325 11.48 -6.07 18.24
N ALA A 326 11.24 -7.19 17.55
CA ALA A 326 11.60 -7.32 16.15
C ALA A 326 10.74 -6.42 15.26
N LYS A 327 11.37 -5.61 14.44
CA LYS A 327 10.68 -4.76 13.47
C LYS A 327 10.00 -5.63 12.41
N ARG A 328 8.80 -5.26 11.99
CA ARG A 328 7.95 -6.05 11.08
C ARG A 328 7.47 -5.28 9.86
N ALA A 329 7.81 -4.02 9.75
CA ALA A 329 7.54 -3.20 8.60
C ALA A 329 8.82 -2.59 8.05
N ILE A 330 8.82 -2.33 6.76
CA ILE A 330 9.96 -1.79 6.01
C ILE A 330 9.53 -0.51 5.32
N SER A 331 10.34 0.55 5.44
CA SER A 331 10.10 1.79 4.73
C SER A 331 10.16 1.59 3.22
N GLY A 332 9.28 2.27 2.51
CA GLY A 332 9.21 2.19 1.07
C GLY A 332 8.31 3.26 0.47
N ALA A 333 8.47 3.47 -0.82
CA ALA A 333 7.68 4.41 -1.58
C ALA A 333 7.12 3.76 -2.85
N LEU A 334 5.90 4.15 -3.20
CA LEU A 334 5.26 3.81 -4.46
C LEU A 334 5.24 5.05 -5.35
N GLU A 335 5.71 4.92 -6.58
CA GLU A 335 5.46 5.89 -7.63
C GLU A 335 4.03 5.68 -8.15
N VAL A 336 3.24 6.75 -8.15
CA VAL A 336 1.82 6.68 -8.50
C VAL A 336 1.43 7.75 -9.50
N LYS A 337 0.49 7.41 -10.38
CA LYS A 337 -0.20 8.35 -11.26
C LYS A 337 -1.69 8.17 -11.12
N PHE A 338 -2.40 9.26 -11.23
CA PHE A 338 -3.84 9.31 -11.13
C PHE A 338 -4.41 10.18 -12.25
N THR A 339 -5.60 9.84 -12.71
CA THR A 339 -6.38 10.71 -13.61
C THR A 339 -7.57 11.29 -12.85
N GLN A 340 -7.96 12.52 -13.20
CA GLN A 340 -9.11 13.18 -12.60
C GLN A 340 -10.41 12.44 -12.97
N VAL A 341 -11.30 12.33 -12.01
CA VAL A 341 -12.60 11.68 -12.18
C VAL A 341 -13.71 12.50 -11.52
N ARG A 342 -14.91 12.29 -12.01
CA ARG A 342 -16.12 12.79 -11.38
C ARG A 342 -16.60 11.74 -10.36
N LEU A 343 -16.42 12.03 -9.09
CA LEU A 343 -16.90 11.16 -8.03
C LEU A 343 -18.42 11.32 -7.89
N ILE A 344 -19.15 10.21 -7.93
CA ILE A 344 -20.56 10.16 -7.58
C ILE A 344 -20.62 10.09 -6.05
N PRO A 345 -21.20 11.11 -5.38
CA PRO A 345 -21.28 11.11 -3.93
C PRO A 345 -22.02 9.84 -3.44
N PRO A 346 -21.48 9.15 -2.43
CA PRO A 346 -22.18 8.05 -1.82
C PRO A 346 -23.40 8.56 -1.04
N ASP A 347 -24.39 7.69 -0.83
CA ASP A 347 -25.42 7.96 0.14
C ASP A 347 -24.81 8.23 1.52
N PRO A 348 -25.13 9.34 2.20
CA PRO A 348 -24.55 9.68 3.50
C PRO A 348 -24.76 8.60 4.56
N ALA A 349 -25.92 7.93 4.57
CA ALA A 349 -26.20 6.85 5.51
C ALA A 349 -25.31 5.63 5.23
N ALA A 350 -25.13 5.25 3.96
CA ALA A 350 -24.24 4.17 3.57
C ALA A 350 -22.77 4.47 3.88
N LEU A 351 -22.35 5.72 3.72
CA LEU A 351 -21.00 6.15 4.08
C LEU A 351 -20.77 6.08 5.60
N ALA A 352 -21.72 6.58 6.39
CA ALA A 352 -21.66 6.52 7.85
C ALA A 352 -21.64 5.06 8.34
N ASP A 353 -22.48 4.18 7.75
CA ASP A 353 -22.47 2.75 8.05
C ASP A 353 -21.12 2.09 7.70
N ALA A 354 -20.52 2.46 6.57
CA ALA A 354 -19.19 1.96 6.20
C ALA A 354 -18.12 2.37 7.22
N PHE A 355 -18.14 3.60 7.72
CA PHE A 355 -17.24 4.03 8.79
C PHE A 355 -17.52 3.35 10.13
N ALA A 356 -18.79 3.09 10.46
CA ALA A 356 -19.17 2.39 11.69
C ALA A 356 -18.71 0.93 11.69
N ARG A 357 -18.64 0.29 10.54
CA ARG A 357 -18.10 -1.06 10.35
C ARG A 357 -16.57 -1.10 10.33
N ARG A 358 -15.91 -0.04 10.78
CA ARG A 358 -14.45 0.03 10.84
C ARG A 358 -13.92 -1.10 11.71
N TYR A 359 -13.00 -1.86 11.14
CA TYR A 359 -12.29 -2.90 11.85
C TYR A 359 -11.44 -2.29 12.98
N THR A 360 -11.77 -2.61 14.23
CA THR A 360 -11.10 -2.09 15.41
C THR A 360 -10.06 -3.06 15.99
N GLY A 361 -9.80 -4.17 15.32
CA GLY A 361 -8.87 -5.22 15.77
C GLY A 361 -7.43 -4.97 15.31
N VAL A 362 -6.57 -5.91 15.68
CA VAL A 362 -5.16 -5.99 15.27
C VAL A 362 -5.02 -5.77 13.75
N PRO A 363 -3.98 -5.06 13.29
CA PRO A 363 -3.75 -4.82 11.86
C PRO A 363 -3.98 -6.08 11.05
N TYR A 364 -4.68 -5.92 9.94
CA TYR A 364 -5.06 -6.99 9.05
C TYR A 364 -3.89 -7.96 8.79
N ARG A 365 -4.02 -9.17 9.26
CA ARG A 365 -3.12 -10.26 8.93
C ARG A 365 -3.76 -11.13 7.86
N GLY A 366 -3.75 -10.66 6.63
CA GLY A 366 -3.91 -11.50 5.44
C GLY A 366 -5.21 -12.29 5.26
N THR A 367 -6.27 -12.04 6.04
CA THR A 367 -7.58 -12.65 5.77
C THR A 367 -8.45 -11.66 5.01
N PRO A 368 -8.79 -11.90 3.75
CA PRO A 368 -9.73 -11.04 3.04
C PRO A 368 -11.05 -10.94 3.83
N ALA A 369 -11.67 -9.75 3.78
CA ALA A 369 -13.05 -9.67 4.23
C ALA A 369 -13.88 -10.73 3.47
N PRO A 370 -14.81 -11.41 4.13
CA PRO A 370 -15.62 -12.42 3.47
C PRO A 370 -16.31 -11.79 2.24
N ARG A 371 -16.05 -12.35 1.08
CA ARG A 371 -16.67 -11.91 -0.17
C ARG A 371 -18.16 -12.22 -0.10
N SER A 372 -18.98 -11.30 -0.56
CA SER A 372 -20.37 -11.65 -0.78
C SER A 372 -20.46 -12.64 -1.96
N ALA A 373 -21.38 -13.57 -1.91
CA ALA A 373 -21.61 -14.52 -3.00
C ALA A 373 -21.81 -13.86 -4.39
N ARG A 374 -22.19 -12.58 -4.41
CA ARG A 374 -22.35 -11.77 -5.62
C ARG A 374 -21.01 -11.28 -6.17
N GLU A 375 -20.00 -11.03 -5.31
CA GLU A 375 -18.65 -10.64 -5.74
C GLU A 375 -17.87 -11.82 -6.28
N GLU A 376 -18.07 -13.00 -5.75
CA GLU A 376 -17.51 -14.23 -6.31
C GLU A 376 -18.10 -14.52 -7.70
N SER A 377 -19.40 -14.25 -7.89
CA SER A 377 -20.05 -14.34 -9.20
C SER A 377 -19.52 -13.33 -10.20
N ASP A 378 -19.31 -12.07 -9.79
CA ASP A 378 -18.80 -11.00 -10.67
C ASP A 378 -17.34 -11.23 -11.06
N ILE A 379 -16.54 -11.85 -10.19
CA ILE A 379 -15.16 -12.25 -10.49
C ILE A 379 -15.17 -13.46 -11.42
N ALA A 380 -15.97 -14.48 -11.13
CA ALA A 380 -16.07 -15.68 -11.95
C ALA A 380 -16.59 -15.38 -13.38
N THR A 381 -17.53 -14.44 -13.53
CA THR A 381 -18.00 -13.99 -14.85
C THR A 381 -16.98 -13.10 -15.58
N GLY A 382 -16.16 -12.33 -14.85
CA GLY A 382 -15.05 -11.58 -15.40
C GLY A 382 -13.92 -12.49 -15.93
N ASP A 383 -13.57 -13.53 -15.18
CA ASP A 383 -12.58 -14.53 -15.55
C ASP A 383 -13.00 -15.38 -16.77
N ALA A 384 -14.28 -15.74 -16.86
CA ALA A 384 -14.80 -16.48 -18.02
C ALA A 384 -14.75 -15.66 -19.31
N ALA A 385 -14.97 -14.36 -19.22
CA ALA A 385 -14.86 -13.44 -20.36
C ALA A 385 -13.40 -13.21 -20.80
N ALA A 386 -12.46 -13.22 -19.86
CA ALA A 386 -11.04 -13.06 -20.14
C ALA A 386 -10.40 -14.31 -20.75
N GLN A 387 -10.83 -15.51 -20.31
CA GLN A 387 -10.32 -16.79 -20.86
C GLN A 387 -10.89 -17.10 -22.25
N GLY A 388 -12.10 -16.65 -22.57
CA GLY A 388 -12.68 -16.81 -23.89
C GLY A 388 -12.03 -15.97 -24.98
N GLY A 389 -11.29 -14.92 -24.65
CA GLY A 389 -10.57 -14.05 -25.57
C GLY A 389 -9.16 -14.53 -25.98
N LEU A 390 -8.59 -15.48 -25.26
CA LEU A 390 -7.21 -15.98 -25.49
C LEU A 390 -7.12 -17.23 -26.38
N VAL A 391 -8.24 -17.83 -26.77
CA VAL A 391 -8.25 -19.07 -27.58
C VAL A 391 -8.51 -18.82 -29.07
N SER A 392 -8.75 -17.57 -29.48
CA SER A 392 -8.94 -17.26 -30.91
C SER A 392 -8.09 -16.09 -31.37
N ARG A 393 -6.75 -16.30 -31.40
CA ARG A 393 -5.83 -15.62 -32.35
C ARG A 393 -4.48 -16.31 -32.36
#